data_ad910ebe50a5f1c70d7628d293304aae
#
_entry.id   ad910ebe50a5f1c70d7628d293304aae
#
_cell.length_a   1.000
_cell.length_b   1.000
_cell.length_c   1.000
_cell.angle_alpha   90.00
_cell.angle_beta   90.00
_cell.angle_gamma   90.00
#
_symmetry.space_group_name_H-M   'P 1'
#
loop_
_entity.id
_entity.type
_entity.pdbx_description
1 polymer ?
#
loop_
_entity_poly.entity_id
_entity_poly.type
_entity_poly.pdbx_seq_one_letter_code
_entity_poly.pdbx_strand_id
1 'polypeptide(L)'
;MPALASAEASAVIKKPAEGGQGGAPDLNDAARLEAFVDGIMEIQLKNMSIPGAVISIVKDGKSLLAKGYGYSNIKEGKPVDPEKSLFRIASTTKLFTWTAVMQLVEQGKIDLDKDINTYLKEVRIPATYEEPITMRHLMTHTAGFEDGGVGYQITTDPAKLPVSIAETLTRHMPARVMPPGEMIAYSNYGTALAGLIVEDVSGIAYNDYIQRNIFDRLGMKYATVHEPVPAELAPYAAVGYARENGRFAAKPLTFEGGFRPAGSGSVSALDMSRFMIAHLQNGQYGEARLLKPETAKVMHAPAFQFDERLPGMALGFYELRLNGQRIISHGGADPLFNTELYLVPDQGLGIFVSYSGGEGGTAASEMSQAFFNRYFPVGENSFPSVAAELEQDLQKYAGSYQFLRRNHTDIDKFYSFLAQISISVADNRLTIGSGAEQQIFAPIGPNLFQAVGGTNQIGFRTDDSGQVTHLLMDFLSSEPLERTPLINRTSLWLPLLALSAAVFVTTVLGFIPRIRAIRAMPKPQRWASRLSAATAAWALMTCAATFVIVLNMDLVDRLSRITTSLQLYLFMPLLLVVLSIAMVLAAAWAWRKKYWTVMKRVHYSLTALAAIVMSLFFYHWNLLGWQFG
;
A
#
# COMPACT_ATOMS: atom_id res chain seq x y z
N MET A 1 4.05 1.01 2.28
CA MET A 1 3.13 -0.06 2.67
C MET A 1 2.28 0.32 3.88
N PRO A 2 1.37 1.30 3.79
CA PRO A 2 0.40 1.57 4.86
C PRO A 2 -0.78 0.57 4.83
N ALA A 3 -1.09 -0.02 3.68
CA ALA A 3 -2.23 -0.93 3.54
C ALA A 3 -2.11 -2.25 4.34
N LEU A 4 -0.90 -2.69 4.68
CA LEU A 4 -0.71 -3.89 5.52
C LEU A 4 -1.01 -3.63 7.00
N ALA A 5 -0.76 -2.41 7.49
CA ALA A 5 -1.09 -2.07 8.88
C ALA A 5 -2.61 -2.01 9.11
N SER A 6 -3.41 -1.71 8.09
CA SER A 6 -4.88 -1.67 8.20
C SER A 6 -5.55 -3.04 8.02
N ALA A 7 -4.87 -4.00 7.36
CA ALA A 7 -5.38 -5.38 7.25
C ALA A 7 -5.08 -6.23 8.50
N GLU A 8 -4.15 -5.79 9.36
CA GLU A 8 -3.70 -6.54 10.53
C GLU A 8 -4.66 -6.53 11.73
N ALA A 9 -5.68 -5.67 11.72
CA ALA A 9 -6.55 -5.48 12.89
C ALA A 9 -7.95 -6.12 12.78
N SER A 10 -8.10 -7.22 12.05
CA SER A 10 -9.30 -8.05 12.26
C SER A 10 -9.15 -8.88 13.53
N ALA A 11 -9.18 -8.20 14.68
CA ALA A 11 -9.32 -8.84 15.97
C ALA A 11 -10.56 -9.74 15.93
N VAL A 12 -10.42 -10.98 16.38
CA VAL A 12 -11.52 -11.91 16.63
C VAL A 12 -12.57 -11.18 17.48
N ILE A 13 -13.58 -10.62 16.84
CA ILE A 13 -14.74 -10.07 17.54
C ILE A 13 -15.43 -11.27 18.19
N LYS A 14 -15.34 -11.36 19.51
CA LYS A 14 -16.12 -12.30 20.29
C LYS A 14 -17.59 -12.17 19.86
N LYS A 15 -18.22 -13.33 19.63
CA LYS A 15 -19.63 -13.47 19.33
C LYS A 15 -20.46 -12.39 20.04
N PRO A 16 -21.25 -11.56 19.33
CA PRO A 16 -22.15 -10.65 20.01
C PRO A 16 -23.05 -11.45 20.94
N ALA A 17 -23.27 -10.94 22.15
CA ALA A 17 -24.22 -11.55 23.07
C ALA A 17 -25.57 -11.70 22.38
N GLU A 18 -26.22 -12.83 22.57
CA GLU A 18 -27.58 -13.13 22.06
C GLU A 18 -28.55 -12.02 22.53
N GLY A 19 -28.72 -11.03 21.68
CA GLY A 19 -29.66 -9.93 21.89
C GLY A 19 -30.72 -9.96 20.82
N GLY A 20 -31.92 -10.32 21.22
CA GLY A 20 -33.22 -10.08 20.63
C GLY A 20 -33.38 -10.23 19.11
N GLN A 21 -34.35 -10.99 18.69
CA GLN A 21 -34.93 -11.03 17.34
C GLN A 21 -35.49 -9.62 16.95
N GLY A 22 -34.59 -8.68 16.65
CA GLY A 22 -34.92 -7.39 16.06
C GLY A 22 -34.22 -7.31 14.73
N GLY A 23 -34.96 -7.03 13.64
CA GLY A 23 -34.39 -6.75 12.31
C GLY A 23 -33.32 -5.66 12.36
N ALA A 24 -32.55 -5.50 11.27
CA ALA A 24 -31.56 -4.43 11.16
C ALA A 24 -32.19 -3.08 11.56
N PRO A 25 -31.48 -2.23 12.34
CA PRO A 25 -31.98 -0.90 12.70
C PRO A 25 -32.24 -0.08 11.44
N ASP A 26 -33.24 0.81 11.49
CA ASP A 26 -33.51 1.75 10.41
C ASP A 26 -32.36 2.78 10.33
N LEU A 27 -31.71 2.87 9.18
CA LEU A 27 -30.68 3.88 8.90
C LEU A 27 -31.22 5.31 8.94
N ASN A 28 -32.52 5.50 8.72
CA ASN A 28 -33.16 6.82 8.77
C ASN A 28 -33.43 7.31 10.19
N ASP A 29 -33.26 6.48 11.21
CA ASP A 29 -33.30 6.91 12.61
C ASP A 29 -32.00 7.67 12.95
N ALA A 30 -31.99 8.97 12.66
CA ALA A 30 -30.80 9.82 12.80
C ALA A 30 -30.24 9.80 14.23
N ALA A 31 -31.08 9.75 15.26
CA ALA A 31 -30.64 9.74 16.65
C ALA A 31 -29.90 8.43 17.01
N ARG A 32 -30.41 7.29 16.53
CA ARG A 32 -29.75 5.98 16.73
C ARG A 32 -28.49 5.84 15.91
N LEU A 33 -28.46 6.40 14.69
CA LEU A 33 -27.27 6.42 13.85
C LEU A 33 -26.17 7.26 14.50
N GLU A 34 -26.51 8.48 14.96
CA GLU A 34 -25.58 9.37 15.64
C GLU A 34 -25.03 8.72 16.91
N ALA A 35 -25.88 8.18 17.78
CA ALA A 35 -25.44 7.52 19.02
C ALA A 35 -24.51 6.31 18.76
N PHE A 36 -24.77 5.55 17.69
CA PHE A 36 -23.92 4.43 17.29
C PHE A 36 -22.54 4.91 16.83
N VAL A 37 -22.51 5.92 15.96
CA VAL A 37 -21.27 6.52 15.47
C VAL A 37 -20.48 7.16 16.60
N ASP A 38 -21.13 7.92 17.49
CA ASP A 38 -20.51 8.54 18.65
C ASP A 38 -19.78 7.51 19.53
N GLY A 39 -20.47 6.41 19.84
CA GLY A 39 -19.89 5.36 20.69
C GLY A 39 -18.62 4.74 20.12
N ILE A 40 -18.54 4.54 18.79
CA ILE A 40 -17.34 4.02 18.13
C ILE A 40 -16.25 5.07 18.09
N MET A 41 -16.56 6.28 17.61
CA MET A 41 -15.58 7.35 17.41
C MET A 41 -14.93 7.77 18.72
N GLU A 42 -15.68 7.90 19.81
CA GLU A 42 -15.13 8.26 21.13
C GLU A 42 -14.13 7.21 21.65
N ILE A 43 -14.47 5.93 21.48
CA ILE A 43 -13.59 4.82 21.87
C ILE A 43 -12.33 4.81 21.01
N GLN A 44 -12.45 4.98 19.69
CA GLN A 44 -11.32 4.96 18.76
C GLN A 44 -10.37 6.13 19.02
N LEU A 45 -10.86 7.36 19.15
CA LEU A 45 -10.01 8.51 19.40
C LEU A 45 -9.17 8.31 20.67
N LYS A 46 -9.79 7.78 21.74
CA LYS A 46 -9.14 7.55 23.02
C LYS A 46 -8.13 6.40 22.96
N ASN A 47 -8.52 5.24 22.43
CA ASN A 47 -7.73 4.01 22.51
C ASN A 47 -6.63 3.95 21.43
N MET A 48 -6.90 4.51 20.24
CA MET A 48 -6.00 4.49 19.09
C MET A 48 -5.16 5.76 18.95
N SER A 49 -5.18 6.64 19.97
CA SER A 49 -4.38 7.86 19.93
C SER A 49 -4.62 8.72 18.69
N ILE A 50 -5.90 8.99 18.39
CA ILE A 50 -6.33 9.79 17.25
C ILE A 50 -6.71 11.18 17.73
N PRO A 51 -6.04 12.26 17.26
CA PRO A 51 -6.32 13.64 17.70
C PRO A 51 -7.68 14.16 17.25
N GLY A 52 -8.08 13.81 16.04
CA GLY A 52 -9.33 14.26 15.45
C GLY A 52 -9.78 13.40 14.30
N ALA A 53 -11.08 13.36 14.08
CA ALA A 53 -11.70 12.62 12.99
C ALA A 53 -12.93 13.36 12.47
N VAL A 54 -13.29 13.05 11.23
CA VAL A 54 -14.51 13.55 10.61
C VAL A 54 -15.22 12.42 9.89
N ILE A 55 -16.55 12.38 9.96
CA ILE A 55 -17.37 11.41 9.26
C ILE A 55 -18.54 12.09 8.57
N SER A 56 -18.93 11.59 7.41
CA SER A 56 -20.24 11.87 6.82
C SER A 56 -20.89 10.62 6.27
N ILE A 57 -22.20 10.53 6.44
CA ILE A 57 -23.05 9.44 5.94
C ILE A 57 -24.17 10.05 5.12
N VAL A 58 -24.34 9.60 3.90
CA VAL A 58 -25.39 10.05 2.98
C VAL A 58 -26.28 8.89 2.58
N LYS A 59 -27.56 9.14 2.37
CA LYS A 59 -28.54 8.15 1.97
C LYS A 59 -29.61 8.78 1.08
N ASP A 60 -29.91 8.15 -0.05
CA ASP A 60 -30.97 8.57 -0.96
C ASP A 60 -30.92 10.08 -1.30
N GLY A 61 -29.71 10.59 -1.60
CA GLY A 61 -29.46 11.96 -1.98
C GLY A 61 -29.48 12.98 -0.86
N LYS A 62 -29.47 12.56 0.43
CA LYS A 62 -29.46 13.43 1.61
C LYS A 62 -28.29 13.08 2.52
N SER A 63 -27.73 14.10 3.19
CA SER A 63 -26.81 13.88 4.29
C SER A 63 -27.62 13.46 5.53
N LEU A 64 -27.36 12.26 6.04
CA LEU A 64 -27.96 11.78 7.30
C LEU A 64 -27.14 12.19 8.51
N LEU A 65 -25.81 12.22 8.39
CA LEU A 65 -24.89 12.58 9.44
C LEU A 65 -23.67 13.26 8.82
N ALA A 66 -23.23 14.38 9.42
CA ALA A 66 -21.93 14.96 9.20
C ALA A 66 -21.42 15.47 10.54
N LYS A 67 -20.33 14.86 11.08
CA LYS A 67 -19.87 15.13 12.44
C LYS A 67 -18.35 15.13 12.55
N GLY A 68 -17.83 16.02 13.39
CA GLY A 68 -16.43 16.11 13.75
C GLY A 68 -16.19 15.64 15.17
N TYR A 69 -15.04 15.03 15.42
CA TYR A 69 -14.63 14.52 16.72
C TYR A 69 -13.21 14.98 17.05
N GLY A 70 -12.96 15.31 18.32
CA GLY A 70 -11.65 15.78 18.75
C GLY A 70 -11.28 17.15 18.19
N TYR A 71 -10.01 17.33 17.82
CA TYR A 71 -9.44 18.62 17.46
C TYR A 71 -8.83 18.60 16.06
N SER A 72 -9.14 19.64 15.27
CA SER A 72 -8.43 19.94 14.01
C SER A 72 -7.07 20.62 14.30
N ASN A 73 -6.97 21.34 15.43
CA ASN A 73 -5.72 21.90 15.93
C ASN A 73 -5.70 21.87 17.47
N ILE A 74 -4.91 20.97 18.04
CA ILE A 74 -4.81 20.80 19.51
C ILE A 74 -4.21 22.05 20.16
N LYS A 75 -3.17 22.65 19.53
CA LYS A 75 -2.47 23.82 20.10
C LYS A 75 -3.41 25.04 20.25
N GLU A 76 -4.32 25.21 19.32
CA GLU A 76 -5.29 26.29 19.32
C GLU A 76 -6.59 25.92 20.04
N GLY A 77 -6.73 24.70 20.52
CA GLY A 77 -7.98 24.17 21.08
C GLY A 77 -9.14 24.17 20.08
N LYS A 78 -8.86 24.10 18.77
CA LYS A 78 -9.84 24.19 17.70
C LYS A 78 -10.48 22.83 17.46
N PRO A 79 -11.80 22.67 17.73
CA PRO A 79 -12.48 21.41 17.47
C PRO A 79 -12.56 21.09 15.97
N VAL A 80 -12.83 19.86 15.62
CA VAL A 80 -13.15 19.48 14.25
C VAL A 80 -14.55 19.97 13.89
N ASP A 81 -14.63 20.79 12.84
CA ASP A 81 -15.87 21.27 12.23
C ASP A 81 -16.14 20.46 10.95
N PRO A 82 -17.23 19.68 10.87
CA PRO A 82 -17.51 18.83 9.71
C PRO A 82 -17.79 19.62 8.42
N GLU A 83 -18.17 20.89 8.53
CA GLU A 83 -18.40 21.78 7.37
C GLU A 83 -17.10 22.35 6.82
N LYS A 84 -16.12 22.69 7.71
CA LYS A 84 -14.99 23.54 7.34
C LYS A 84 -13.62 22.89 7.51
N SER A 85 -13.45 21.96 8.47
CA SER A 85 -12.15 21.37 8.70
C SER A 85 -11.69 20.54 7.51
N LEU A 86 -10.57 20.94 6.91
CA LEU A 86 -9.97 20.28 5.76
C LEU A 86 -9.08 19.13 6.25
N PHE A 87 -9.51 17.91 6.02
CA PHE A 87 -8.69 16.72 6.21
C PHE A 87 -8.01 16.36 4.89
N ARG A 88 -6.73 16.00 4.95
CA ARG A 88 -6.07 15.42 3.80
C ARG A 88 -6.64 14.04 3.53
N ILE A 89 -7.05 13.84 2.29
CA ILE A 89 -7.72 12.60 1.89
C ILE A 89 -6.80 11.66 1.11
N ALA A 90 -5.54 12.05 0.95
CA ALA A 90 -4.51 11.25 0.25
C ALA A 90 -5.08 10.64 -1.04
N SER A 91 -4.92 9.34 -1.25
CA SER A 91 -5.31 8.65 -2.49
C SER A 91 -6.81 8.70 -2.84
N THR A 92 -7.70 9.05 -1.90
CA THR A 92 -9.12 9.32 -2.24
C THR A 92 -9.26 10.48 -3.24
N THR A 93 -8.23 11.35 -3.36
CA THR A 93 -8.07 12.37 -4.41
C THR A 93 -8.23 11.82 -5.83
N LYS A 94 -7.81 10.57 -6.04
CA LYS A 94 -7.88 9.91 -7.34
C LYS A 94 -9.31 9.88 -7.91
N LEU A 95 -10.32 9.85 -7.05
CA LEU A 95 -11.72 9.88 -7.49
C LEU A 95 -12.06 11.18 -8.21
N PHE A 96 -11.46 12.32 -7.83
CA PHE A 96 -11.62 13.58 -8.57
C PHE A 96 -10.91 13.52 -9.92
N THR A 97 -9.70 12.95 -9.97
CA THR A 97 -8.95 12.75 -11.22
C THR A 97 -9.72 11.86 -12.19
N TRP A 98 -10.24 10.73 -11.72
CA TRP A 98 -11.00 9.80 -12.56
C TRP A 98 -12.34 10.39 -13.02
N THR A 99 -13.00 11.17 -12.18
CA THR A 99 -14.20 11.91 -12.56
C THR A 99 -13.90 12.94 -13.66
N ALA A 100 -12.77 13.66 -13.56
CA ALA A 100 -12.33 14.60 -14.59
C ALA A 100 -12.02 13.89 -15.92
N VAL A 101 -11.37 12.71 -15.86
CA VAL A 101 -11.19 11.86 -17.06
C VAL A 101 -12.53 11.52 -17.69
N MET A 102 -13.50 11.04 -16.90
CA MET A 102 -14.82 10.65 -17.41
C MET A 102 -15.62 11.82 -17.96
N GLN A 103 -15.43 13.04 -17.45
CA GLN A 103 -15.98 14.25 -18.07
C GLN A 103 -15.42 14.50 -19.47
N LEU A 104 -14.13 14.25 -19.68
CA LEU A 104 -13.50 14.38 -21.00
C LEU A 104 -13.87 13.22 -21.94
N VAL A 105 -14.11 12.03 -21.41
CA VAL A 105 -14.68 10.89 -22.15
C VAL A 105 -16.09 11.24 -22.63
N GLU A 106 -16.94 11.78 -21.76
CA GLU A 106 -18.29 12.22 -22.11
C GLU A 106 -18.32 13.29 -23.20
N GLN A 107 -17.27 14.15 -23.24
CA GLN A 107 -17.09 15.16 -24.27
C GLN A 107 -16.52 14.60 -25.60
N GLY A 108 -16.21 13.31 -25.67
CA GLY A 108 -15.56 12.67 -26.81
C GLY A 108 -14.10 13.09 -27.03
N LYS A 109 -13.46 13.71 -26.01
CA LYS A 109 -12.06 14.17 -26.09
C LYS A 109 -11.08 13.09 -25.69
N ILE A 110 -11.49 12.14 -24.84
CA ILE A 110 -10.73 10.95 -24.44
C ILE A 110 -11.55 9.71 -24.83
N ASP A 111 -10.89 8.76 -25.47
CA ASP A 111 -11.36 7.40 -25.68
C ASP A 111 -10.64 6.49 -24.66
N LEU A 112 -11.42 5.71 -23.90
CA LEU A 112 -10.89 4.85 -22.85
C LEU A 112 -9.92 3.78 -23.37
N ASP A 113 -10.06 3.38 -24.62
CA ASP A 113 -9.37 2.23 -25.21
C ASP A 113 -8.27 2.63 -26.21
N LYS A 114 -8.03 3.94 -26.37
CA LYS A 114 -6.98 4.47 -27.23
C LYS A 114 -5.64 4.60 -26.48
N ASP A 115 -4.53 4.43 -27.22
CA ASP A 115 -3.17 4.66 -26.70
C ASP A 115 -3.04 6.04 -26.06
N ILE A 116 -2.67 6.09 -24.77
CA ILE A 116 -2.53 7.32 -23.98
C ILE A 116 -1.47 8.26 -24.54
N ASN A 117 -0.46 7.75 -25.26
CA ASN A 117 0.54 8.58 -25.91
C ASN A 117 -0.05 9.52 -26.97
N THR A 118 -1.29 9.28 -27.42
CA THR A 118 -1.98 10.19 -28.35
C THR A 118 -2.49 11.47 -27.69
N TYR A 119 -2.58 11.47 -26.35
CA TYR A 119 -3.05 12.60 -25.55
C TYR A 119 -1.90 13.38 -24.89
N LEU A 120 -0.76 12.73 -24.65
CA LEU A 120 0.40 13.29 -23.98
C LEU A 120 1.22 14.19 -24.91
N LYS A 121 1.59 15.40 -24.45
CA LYS A 121 2.38 16.38 -25.21
C LYS A 121 3.87 16.30 -24.89
N GLU A 122 4.25 16.30 -23.61
CA GLU A 122 5.63 16.38 -23.16
C GLU A 122 6.17 15.03 -22.70
N VAL A 123 5.32 14.19 -22.10
CA VAL A 123 5.69 12.85 -21.62
C VAL A 123 5.44 11.82 -22.71
N ARG A 124 6.36 10.87 -22.86
CA ARG A 124 6.22 9.75 -23.79
C ARG A 124 6.47 8.43 -23.08
N ILE A 125 5.47 7.56 -23.06
CA ILE A 125 5.63 6.23 -22.47
C ILE A 125 6.23 5.29 -23.53
N PRO A 126 7.38 4.62 -23.23
CA PRO A 126 8.02 3.69 -24.16
C PRO A 126 7.14 2.49 -24.48
N ALA A 127 7.23 1.97 -25.70
CA ALA A 127 6.60 0.73 -26.13
C ALA A 127 7.38 -0.47 -25.60
N THR A 128 7.17 -0.84 -24.32
CA THR A 128 7.84 -1.98 -23.68
C THR A 128 7.16 -3.30 -24.05
N TYR A 129 5.86 -3.28 -24.29
CA TYR A 129 5.03 -4.42 -24.68
C TYR A 129 4.32 -4.10 -26.00
N GLU A 130 3.81 -5.12 -26.69
CA GLU A 130 3.09 -4.97 -27.96
C GLU A 130 1.82 -4.14 -27.77
N GLU A 131 1.05 -4.41 -26.72
CA GLU A 131 -0.16 -3.69 -26.38
C GLU A 131 0.17 -2.31 -25.78
N PRO A 132 -0.44 -1.21 -26.30
CA PRO A 132 -0.27 0.11 -25.73
C PRO A 132 -1.03 0.26 -24.41
N ILE A 133 -0.58 1.18 -23.56
CA ILE A 133 -1.36 1.58 -22.39
C ILE A 133 -2.55 2.43 -22.85
N THR A 134 -3.74 2.12 -22.32
CA THR A 134 -4.95 2.90 -22.53
C THR A 134 -5.39 3.62 -21.26
N MET A 135 -6.33 4.57 -21.36
CA MET A 135 -6.89 5.24 -20.20
C MET A 135 -7.63 4.24 -19.29
N ARG A 136 -8.27 3.22 -19.85
CA ARG A 136 -8.88 2.11 -19.07
C ARG A 136 -7.83 1.40 -18.22
N HIS A 137 -6.66 1.11 -18.76
CA HIS A 137 -5.58 0.49 -18.00
C HIS A 137 -5.08 1.36 -16.84
N LEU A 138 -5.04 2.70 -17.01
CA LEU A 138 -4.72 3.61 -15.90
C LEU A 138 -5.79 3.58 -14.82
N MET A 139 -7.08 3.66 -15.21
CA MET A 139 -8.22 3.71 -14.29
C MET A 139 -8.46 2.39 -13.53
N THR A 140 -8.05 1.26 -14.10
CA THR A 140 -8.13 -0.06 -13.45
C THR A 140 -6.83 -0.51 -12.82
N HIS A 141 -5.80 0.36 -12.82
CA HIS A 141 -4.46 0.06 -12.32
C HIS A 141 -3.82 -1.18 -12.99
N THR A 142 -4.11 -1.41 -14.25
CA THR A 142 -3.57 -2.53 -15.04
C THR A 142 -2.56 -2.08 -16.10
N ALA A 143 -1.96 -0.91 -15.93
CA ALA A 143 -0.97 -0.38 -16.89
C ALA A 143 0.39 -1.10 -16.82
N GLY A 144 0.66 -1.88 -15.77
CA GLY A 144 1.87 -2.67 -15.62
C GLY A 144 3.11 -1.90 -15.14
N PHE A 145 2.93 -0.71 -14.57
CA PHE A 145 4.01 0.02 -13.89
C PHE A 145 4.36 -0.64 -12.56
N GLU A 146 5.67 -0.70 -12.24
CA GLU A 146 6.10 -1.00 -10.88
C GLU A 146 5.77 0.15 -9.93
N ASP A 147 5.74 -0.12 -8.62
CA ASP A 147 5.56 0.92 -7.60
C ASP A 147 6.91 1.28 -6.96
N GLY A 148 7.14 2.56 -6.72
CA GLY A 148 8.34 3.09 -6.11
C GLY A 148 8.16 4.55 -5.74
N GLY A 149 9.09 5.10 -4.96
CA GLY A 149 8.93 6.47 -4.50
C GLY A 149 10.09 6.99 -3.66
N VAL A 150 11.17 6.22 -3.52
CA VAL A 150 12.31 6.60 -2.67
C VAL A 150 12.92 7.92 -3.12
N GLY A 151 12.79 8.91 -2.24
CA GLY A 151 13.44 10.21 -2.36
C GLY A 151 12.73 11.24 -3.24
N TYR A 152 11.56 10.91 -3.84
CA TYR A 152 10.91 11.83 -4.79
C TYR A 152 9.38 11.85 -4.75
N GLN A 153 8.72 10.91 -4.08
CA GLN A 153 7.26 10.82 -4.16
C GLN A 153 6.56 11.96 -3.43
N ILE A 154 7.10 12.40 -2.29
CA ILE A 154 6.55 13.48 -1.48
C ILE A 154 7.63 14.48 -1.08
N THR A 155 7.23 15.65 -0.60
CA THR A 155 8.13 16.60 0.07
C THR A 155 7.44 17.23 1.28
N THR A 156 8.22 17.63 2.29
CA THR A 156 7.75 18.46 3.41
C THR A 156 8.13 19.93 3.23
N ASP A 157 8.85 20.26 2.16
CA ASP A 157 9.33 21.61 1.86
C ASP A 157 8.56 22.18 0.66
N PRO A 158 7.66 23.14 0.87
CA PRO A 158 6.91 23.76 -0.24
C PRO A 158 7.78 24.40 -1.33
N ALA A 159 9.01 24.81 -0.97
CA ALA A 159 9.93 25.41 -1.95
C ALA A 159 10.50 24.40 -2.96
N LYS A 160 10.33 23.11 -2.69
CA LYS A 160 10.77 22.00 -3.56
C LYS A 160 9.63 21.43 -4.42
N LEU A 161 8.46 22.02 -4.36
CA LEU A 161 7.35 21.57 -5.21
C LEU A 161 7.70 21.78 -6.68
N PRO A 162 7.55 20.75 -7.54
CA PRO A 162 7.82 20.88 -8.96
C PRO A 162 6.83 21.82 -9.63
N VAL A 163 7.28 22.53 -10.64
CA VAL A 163 6.45 23.48 -11.39
C VAL A 163 5.38 22.75 -12.21
N SER A 164 5.72 21.60 -12.79
CA SER A 164 4.80 20.85 -13.64
C SER A 164 4.70 19.37 -13.25
N ILE A 165 3.56 18.76 -13.55
CA ILE A 165 3.36 17.32 -13.45
C ILE A 165 4.27 16.60 -14.45
N ALA A 166 4.37 17.12 -15.69
CA ALA A 166 5.16 16.52 -16.77
C ALA A 166 6.65 16.38 -16.43
N GLU A 167 7.25 17.39 -15.78
CA GLU A 167 8.63 17.33 -15.34
C GLU A 167 8.86 16.14 -14.38
N THR A 168 8.01 16.00 -13.37
CA THR A 168 8.10 14.89 -12.40
C THR A 168 7.94 13.54 -13.08
N LEU A 169 6.93 13.38 -13.93
CA LEU A 169 6.64 12.12 -14.60
C LEU A 169 7.71 11.72 -15.62
N THR A 170 8.35 12.68 -16.27
CA THR A 170 9.48 12.41 -17.16
C THR A 170 10.71 11.96 -16.38
N ARG A 171 10.98 12.60 -15.24
CA ARG A 171 12.15 12.35 -14.42
C ARG A 171 12.09 11.03 -13.65
N HIS A 172 10.90 10.65 -13.19
CA HIS A 172 10.66 9.51 -12.31
C HIS A 172 9.69 8.50 -12.93
N MET A 173 9.94 8.16 -14.20
CA MET A 173 9.14 7.16 -14.92
C MET A 173 9.50 5.75 -14.43
N PRO A 174 8.56 5.02 -13.78
CA PRO A 174 8.84 3.67 -13.31
C PRO A 174 8.95 2.69 -14.46
N ALA A 175 9.65 1.58 -14.24
CA ALA A 175 9.71 0.51 -15.22
C ALA A 175 8.33 -0.13 -15.42
N ARG A 176 8.08 -0.60 -16.64
CA ARG A 176 6.94 -1.44 -16.97
C ARG A 176 7.34 -2.90 -16.81
N VAL A 177 6.75 -3.57 -15.84
CA VAL A 177 7.14 -4.93 -15.39
C VAL A 177 6.11 -5.99 -15.73
N MET A 178 4.94 -5.57 -16.24
CA MET A 178 3.85 -6.46 -16.68
C MET A 178 3.20 -5.89 -17.95
N PRO A 179 2.66 -6.74 -18.85
CA PRO A 179 1.82 -6.30 -19.95
C PRO A 179 0.58 -5.54 -19.46
N PRO A 180 0.10 -4.52 -20.19
CA PRO A 180 -1.10 -3.80 -19.80
C PRO A 180 -2.34 -4.70 -19.93
N GLY A 181 -3.29 -4.56 -19.00
CA GLY A 181 -4.53 -5.31 -18.99
C GLY A 181 -4.44 -6.72 -18.39
N GLU A 182 -3.27 -7.19 -17.96
CA GLU A 182 -3.13 -8.55 -17.41
C GLU A 182 -3.38 -8.63 -15.91
N MET A 183 -2.84 -7.67 -15.15
CA MET A 183 -2.82 -7.73 -13.69
C MET A 183 -3.05 -6.35 -13.07
N ILE A 184 -3.74 -6.33 -11.92
CA ILE A 184 -3.86 -5.12 -11.12
C ILE A 184 -2.55 -4.91 -10.37
N ALA A 185 -1.92 -3.75 -10.58
CA ALA A 185 -0.82 -3.23 -9.80
C ALA A 185 -1.06 -1.75 -9.56
N TYR A 186 -1.54 -1.40 -8.38
CA TYR A 186 -1.90 -0.02 -8.02
C TYR A 186 -0.74 0.94 -8.29
N SER A 187 -1.00 2.06 -8.98
CA SER A 187 0.03 3.00 -9.42
C SER A 187 -0.35 4.46 -9.17
N ASN A 188 0.44 5.15 -8.35
CA ASN A 188 0.37 6.61 -8.20
C ASN A 188 0.83 7.31 -9.48
N TYR A 189 1.89 6.77 -10.13
CA TYR A 189 2.38 7.27 -11.41
C TYR A 189 1.30 7.24 -12.49
N GLY A 190 0.58 6.12 -12.62
CA GLY A 190 -0.52 5.98 -13.59
C GLY A 190 -1.62 7.01 -13.37
N THR A 191 -1.95 7.32 -12.10
CA THR A 191 -2.95 8.35 -11.80
C THR A 191 -2.44 9.76 -12.08
N ALA A 192 -1.19 10.06 -11.74
CA ALA A 192 -0.58 11.35 -12.04
C ALA A 192 -0.50 11.57 -13.56
N LEU A 193 -0.22 10.52 -14.33
CA LEU A 193 -0.23 10.53 -15.80
C LEU A 193 -1.62 10.82 -16.35
N ALA A 194 -2.68 10.24 -15.77
CA ALA A 194 -4.07 10.57 -16.13
C ALA A 194 -4.41 12.02 -15.81
N GLY A 195 -3.94 12.56 -14.68
CA GLY A 195 -4.08 13.98 -14.34
C GLY A 195 -3.37 14.90 -15.35
N LEU A 196 -2.18 14.51 -15.83
CA LEU A 196 -1.48 15.22 -16.91
C LEU A 196 -2.29 15.15 -18.23
N ILE A 197 -2.89 14.00 -18.54
CA ILE A 197 -3.76 13.89 -19.73
C ILE A 197 -4.98 14.80 -19.62
N VAL A 198 -5.57 14.95 -18.42
CA VAL A 198 -6.65 15.93 -18.20
C VAL A 198 -6.16 17.34 -18.52
N GLU A 199 -4.96 17.73 -18.10
CA GLU A 199 -4.35 19.02 -18.39
C GLU A 199 -4.08 19.18 -19.88
N ASP A 200 -3.44 18.22 -20.51
CA ASP A 200 -3.04 18.25 -21.92
C ASP A 200 -4.24 18.31 -22.89
N VAL A 201 -5.30 17.55 -22.59
CA VAL A 201 -6.51 17.46 -23.44
C VAL A 201 -7.45 18.64 -23.23
N SER A 202 -7.58 19.12 -21.97
CA SER A 202 -8.47 20.24 -21.68
C SER A 202 -7.85 21.61 -21.97
N GLY A 203 -6.51 21.71 -21.92
CA GLY A 203 -5.78 22.98 -21.96
C GLY A 203 -5.89 23.80 -20.67
N ILE A 204 -6.35 23.19 -19.58
CA ILE A 204 -6.53 23.81 -18.26
C ILE A 204 -5.62 23.08 -17.26
N ALA A 205 -4.85 23.82 -16.46
CA ALA A 205 -4.03 23.25 -15.41
C ALA A 205 -4.85 22.31 -14.51
N TYR A 206 -4.30 21.16 -14.11
CA TYR A 206 -5.02 20.12 -13.38
C TYR A 206 -5.80 20.66 -12.17
N ASN A 207 -5.14 21.44 -11.32
CA ASN A 207 -5.79 21.98 -10.11
C ASN A 207 -6.99 22.87 -10.45
N ASP A 208 -6.86 23.73 -11.48
CA ASP A 208 -7.93 24.60 -11.95
C ASP A 208 -9.06 23.82 -12.61
N TYR A 209 -8.73 22.71 -13.29
CA TYR A 209 -9.75 21.85 -13.87
C TYR A 209 -10.62 21.23 -12.79
N ILE A 210 -10.00 20.65 -11.75
CA ILE A 210 -10.71 20.04 -10.61
C ILE A 210 -11.54 21.10 -9.87
N GLN A 211 -10.97 22.27 -9.60
CA GLN A 211 -11.67 23.35 -8.94
C GLN A 211 -12.95 23.75 -9.70
N ARG A 212 -12.83 24.08 -10.99
CA ARG A 212 -13.95 24.60 -11.79
C ARG A 212 -14.98 23.54 -12.16
N ASN A 213 -14.53 22.32 -12.49
CA ASN A 213 -15.41 21.31 -13.09
C ASN A 213 -15.96 20.31 -12.06
N ILE A 214 -15.44 20.30 -10.85
CA ILE A 214 -15.91 19.42 -9.77
C ILE A 214 -16.30 20.24 -8.54
N PHE A 215 -15.38 20.96 -7.91
CA PHE A 215 -15.66 21.61 -6.63
C PHE A 215 -16.66 22.76 -6.75
N ASP A 216 -16.44 23.68 -7.67
CA ASP A 216 -17.35 24.83 -7.87
C ASP A 216 -18.73 24.35 -8.33
N ARG A 217 -18.79 23.33 -9.21
CA ARG A 217 -20.06 22.75 -9.68
C ARG A 217 -20.89 22.14 -8.57
N LEU A 218 -20.26 21.47 -7.62
CA LEU A 218 -20.93 20.85 -6.48
C LEU A 218 -21.07 21.81 -5.30
N GLY A 219 -20.55 23.03 -5.37
CA GLY A 219 -20.52 24.00 -4.29
C GLY A 219 -19.64 23.55 -3.11
N MET A 220 -18.56 22.78 -3.37
CA MET A 220 -17.59 22.31 -2.39
C MET A 220 -16.63 23.44 -2.03
N LYS A 221 -17.01 24.28 -1.09
CA LYS A 221 -16.27 25.50 -0.70
C LYS A 221 -15.02 25.22 0.15
N TYR A 222 -15.04 24.11 0.86
CA TYR A 222 -13.96 23.64 1.73
C TYR A 222 -13.35 22.38 1.15
N ALA A 223 -12.89 22.49 -0.11
CA ALA A 223 -12.19 21.46 -0.84
C ALA A 223 -11.10 22.08 -1.71
N THR A 224 -9.94 21.45 -1.80
CA THR A 224 -8.84 21.87 -2.67
C THR A 224 -7.92 20.71 -3.02
N VAL A 225 -7.31 20.78 -4.21
CA VAL A 225 -6.17 19.93 -4.62
C VAL A 225 -4.88 20.73 -4.77
N HIS A 226 -4.91 22.03 -4.42
CA HIS A 226 -3.73 22.86 -4.41
C HIS A 226 -2.81 22.54 -3.22
N GLU A 227 -1.53 22.51 -3.50
CA GLU A 227 -0.44 22.36 -2.52
C GLU A 227 0.56 23.51 -2.69
N PRO A 228 0.86 24.24 -1.60
CA PRO A 228 0.16 24.25 -0.30
C PRO A 228 -1.31 24.61 -0.40
N VAL A 229 -2.09 24.30 0.66
CA VAL A 229 -3.48 24.77 0.77
C VAL A 229 -3.54 26.29 0.58
N PRO A 230 -4.45 26.82 -0.26
CA PRO A 230 -4.58 28.26 -0.49
C PRO A 230 -4.81 29.07 0.79
N ALA A 231 -4.30 30.31 0.81
CA ALA A 231 -4.29 31.15 2.01
C ALA A 231 -5.68 31.35 2.65
N GLU A 232 -6.74 31.44 1.85
CA GLU A 232 -8.12 31.57 2.29
C GLU A 232 -8.67 30.29 2.95
N LEU A 233 -8.13 29.13 2.59
CA LEU A 233 -8.51 27.83 3.15
C LEU A 233 -7.54 27.34 4.26
N ALA A 234 -6.33 27.88 4.31
CA ALA A 234 -5.30 27.48 5.28
C ALA A 234 -5.76 27.52 6.75
N PRO A 235 -6.59 28.49 7.20
CA PRO A 235 -7.12 28.50 8.57
C PRO A 235 -8.00 27.29 8.93
N TYR A 236 -8.47 26.54 7.95
CA TYR A 236 -9.34 25.37 8.13
C TYR A 236 -8.60 24.05 7.99
N ALA A 237 -7.33 24.07 7.58
CA ALA A 237 -6.54 22.85 7.42
C ALA A 237 -6.30 22.16 8.78
N ALA A 238 -6.66 20.89 8.87
CA ALA A 238 -6.36 20.07 10.03
C ALA A 238 -4.86 19.84 10.16
N VAL A 239 -4.35 19.87 11.38
CA VAL A 239 -2.95 19.60 11.69
C VAL A 239 -2.74 18.11 11.79
N GLY A 240 -1.70 17.61 11.14
CA GLY A 240 -1.28 16.23 11.26
C GLY A 240 -0.42 16.02 12.53
N TYR A 241 -0.65 14.93 13.22
CA TYR A 241 0.04 14.61 14.46
C TYR A 241 0.65 13.22 14.44
N ALA A 242 1.83 13.09 15.03
CA ALA A 242 2.40 11.81 15.44
C ALA A 242 2.44 11.71 16.97
N ARG A 243 2.45 10.48 17.50
CA ARG A 243 2.61 10.25 18.94
C ARG A 243 4.08 10.15 19.29
N GLU A 244 4.55 11.06 20.13
CA GLU A 244 5.91 11.10 20.64
C GLU A 244 5.91 11.15 22.17
N ASN A 245 6.60 10.22 22.82
CA ASN A 245 6.68 10.15 24.28
C ASN A 245 5.31 10.24 24.99
N GLY A 246 4.30 9.60 24.41
CA GLY A 246 2.93 9.59 24.96
C GLY A 246 2.11 10.85 24.70
N ARG A 247 2.62 11.84 23.95
CA ARG A 247 1.94 13.11 23.62
C ARG A 247 1.79 13.27 22.11
N PHE A 248 0.81 14.06 21.68
CA PHE A 248 0.66 14.45 20.29
C PHE A 248 1.66 15.55 19.94
N ALA A 249 2.50 15.28 18.94
CA ALA A 249 3.43 16.25 18.35
C ALA A 249 2.94 16.61 16.95
N ALA A 250 2.72 17.89 16.70
CA ALA A 250 2.38 18.37 15.36
C ALA A 250 3.54 18.11 14.39
N LYS A 251 3.21 17.60 13.22
CA LYS A 251 4.18 17.29 12.14
C LYS A 251 3.93 18.18 10.92
N PRO A 252 4.98 18.50 10.16
CA PRO A 252 4.80 19.14 8.87
C PRO A 252 3.94 18.27 7.95
N LEU A 253 3.04 18.91 7.19
CA LEU A 253 2.31 18.21 6.14
C LEU A 253 3.26 17.76 5.03
N THR A 254 2.94 16.65 4.43
CA THR A 254 3.58 16.16 3.22
C THR A 254 2.86 16.71 1.99
N PHE A 255 3.59 16.95 0.91
CA PHE A 255 3.05 17.41 -0.37
C PHE A 255 3.39 16.38 -1.45
N GLU A 256 2.42 16.09 -2.31
CA GLU A 256 2.56 15.14 -3.42
C GLU A 256 3.30 15.72 -4.62
N GLY A 257 3.37 17.04 -4.72
CA GLY A 257 4.08 17.73 -5.79
C GLY A 257 3.60 17.37 -7.19
N GLY A 258 4.45 16.74 -8.00
CA GLY A 258 4.07 16.27 -9.33
C GLY A 258 3.10 15.09 -9.34
N PHE A 259 2.98 14.37 -8.23
CA PHE A 259 1.99 13.30 -8.03
C PHE A 259 0.65 13.83 -7.48
N ARG A 260 0.44 15.16 -7.46
CA ARG A 260 -0.78 15.80 -6.92
C ARG A 260 -2.10 15.19 -7.41
N PRO A 261 -2.26 14.70 -8.66
CA PRO A 261 -3.49 14.03 -9.06
C PRO A 261 -3.78 12.73 -8.30
N ALA A 262 -2.77 12.18 -7.65
CA ALA A 262 -2.86 10.91 -6.92
C ALA A 262 -3.12 11.09 -5.41
N GLY A 263 -2.89 12.29 -4.81
CA GLY A 263 -2.95 12.37 -3.35
C GLY A 263 -3.10 13.74 -2.70
N SER A 264 -3.14 14.85 -3.44
CA SER A 264 -3.06 16.21 -2.86
C SER A 264 -4.33 16.71 -2.18
N GLY A 265 -5.47 16.06 -2.35
CA GLY A 265 -6.77 16.55 -1.92
C GLY A 265 -6.88 16.81 -0.42
N SER A 266 -7.51 17.94 -0.07
CA SER A 266 -7.93 18.27 1.29
C SER A 266 -9.38 18.71 1.24
N VAL A 267 -10.27 18.09 2.05
CA VAL A 267 -11.73 18.24 1.91
C VAL A 267 -12.40 18.20 3.27
N SER A 268 -13.52 18.93 3.42
CA SER A 268 -14.42 18.81 4.57
C SER A 268 -15.40 17.64 4.39
N ALA A 269 -15.94 17.12 5.48
CA ALA A 269 -16.91 16.02 5.43
C ALA A 269 -18.18 16.40 4.68
N LEU A 270 -18.69 17.61 4.89
CA LEU A 270 -19.92 18.06 4.24
C LEU A 270 -19.73 18.24 2.73
N ASP A 271 -18.55 18.71 2.29
CA ASP A 271 -18.25 18.81 0.87
C ASP A 271 -18.08 17.43 0.22
N MET A 272 -17.47 16.47 0.94
CA MET A 272 -17.40 15.10 0.46
C MET A 272 -18.79 14.46 0.36
N SER A 273 -19.73 14.81 1.24
CA SER A 273 -21.13 14.36 1.11
C SER A 273 -21.75 14.74 -0.24
N ARG A 274 -21.46 15.94 -0.75
CA ARG A 274 -21.97 16.42 -2.06
C ARG A 274 -21.40 15.57 -3.21
N PHE A 275 -20.12 15.25 -3.15
CA PHE A 275 -19.46 14.40 -4.13
C PHE A 275 -20.02 12.97 -4.08
N MET A 276 -20.18 12.38 -2.90
CA MET A 276 -20.81 11.06 -2.73
C MET A 276 -22.24 11.03 -3.29
N ILE A 277 -23.07 12.03 -2.97
CA ILE A 277 -24.44 12.12 -3.48
C ILE A 277 -24.44 12.23 -5.00
N ALA A 278 -23.54 13.05 -5.58
CA ALA A 278 -23.44 13.17 -7.03
C ALA A 278 -23.19 11.82 -7.71
N HIS A 279 -22.26 11.02 -7.17
CA HIS A 279 -21.98 9.68 -7.71
C HIS A 279 -23.16 8.72 -7.51
N LEU A 280 -23.76 8.68 -6.32
CA LEU A 280 -24.90 7.81 -6.00
C LEU A 280 -26.15 8.15 -6.81
N GLN A 281 -26.30 9.41 -7.23
CA GLN A 281 -27.39 9.89 -8.09
C GLN A 281 -27.02 9.93 -9.58
N ASN A 282 -26.11 9.05 -10.01
CA ASN A 282 -25.68 8.92 -11.40
C ASN A 282 -25.20 10.26 -12.00
N GLY A 283 -24.34 10.95 -11.28
CA GLY A 283 -23.66 12.17 -11.71
C GLY A 283 -24.41 13.46 -11.39
N GLN A 284 -25.46 13.45 -10.55
CA GLN A 284 -26.25 14.63 -10.23
C GLN A 284 -26.27 14.96 -8.74
N TYR A 285 -26.13 16.26 -8.42
CA TYR A 285 -26.35 16.81 -7.08
C TYR A 285 -27.21 18.07 -7.17
N GLY A 286 -28.45 18.02 -6.68
CA GLY A 286 -29.41 19.09 -6.88
C GLY A 286 -29.61 19.39 -8.38
N GLU A 287 -29.42 20.65 -8.78
CA GLU A 287 -29.46 21.06 -10.19
C GLU A 287 -28.11 20.86 -10.91
N ALA A 288 -27.03 20.66 -10.16
CA ALA A 288 -25.69 20.49 -10.71
C ALA A 288 -25.50 19.08 -11.29
N ARG A 289 -24.90 19.00 -12.46
CA ARG A 289 -24.56 17.72 -13.11
C ARG A 289 -23.06 17.60 -13.28
N LEU A 290 -22.50 16.58 -12.66
CA LEU A 290 -21.06 16.25 -12.71
C LEU A 290 -20.75 15.35 -13.93
N LEU A 291 -21.58 14.33 -14.13
CA LEU A 291 -21.52 13.37 -15.23
C LEU A 291 -22.94 13.10 -15.75
N LYS A 292 -23.09 12.68 -17.01
CA LYS A 292 -24.34 12.09 -17.50
C LYS A 292 -24.60 10.75 -16.82
N PRO A 293 -25.88 10.34 -16.69
CA PRO A 293 -26.22 9.06 -16.05
C PRO A 293 -25.54 7.85 -16.68
N GLU A 294 -25.41 7.83 -17.99
CA GLU A 294 -24.78 6.76 -18.75
C GLU A 294 -23.29 6.67 -18.43
N THR A 295 -22.62 7.83 -18.39
CA THR A 295 -21.19 7.93 -18.06
C THR A 295 -20.91 7.50 -16.63
N ALA A 296 -21.74 7.92 -15.68
CA ALA A 296 -21.63 7.51 -14.27
C ALA A 296 -21.82 5.99 -14.11
N LYS A 297 -22.81 5.39 -14.80
CA LYS A 297 -23.02 3.94 -14.80
C LYS A 297 -21.82 3.19 -15.37
N VAL A 298 -21.24 3.66 -16.47
CA VAL A 298 -20.01 3.07 -17.04
C VAL A 298 -18.85 3.17 -16.04
N MET A 299 -18.71 4.30 -15.36
CA MET A 299 -17.66 4.52 -14.36
C MET A 299 -17.80 3.57 -13.16
N HIS A 300 -19.03 3.26 -12.74
CA HIS A 300 -19.30 2.44 -11.56
C HIS A 300 -19.46 0.94 -11.87
N ALA A 301 -19.53 0.55 -13.14
CA ALA A 301 -19.61 -0.85 -13.53
C ALA A 301 -18.26 -1.57 -13.34
N PRO A 302 -18.26 -2.89 -13.08
CA PRO A 302 -17.04 -3.67 -13.11
C PRO A 302 -16.30 -3.48 -14.43
N ALA A 303 -15.02 -3.13 -14.37
CA ALA A 303 -14.19 -2.84 -15.54
C ALA A 303 -13.02 -3.79 -15.69
N PHE A 304 -12.55 -4.39 -14.59
CA PHE A 304 -11.53 -5.42 -14.60
C PHE A 304 -11.73 -6.36 -13.40
N GLN A 305 -11.79 -7.66 -13.66
CA GLN A 305 -11.91 -8.72 -12.65
C GLN A 305 -11.07 -9.92 -13.08
N PHE A 306 -10.42 -10.59 -12.14
CA PHE A 306 -9.73 -11.85 -12.39
C PHE A 306 -10.66 -13.06 -12.35
N ASP A 307 -11.69 -12.98 -11.54
CA ASP A 307 -12.69 -14.00 -11.31
C ASP A 307 -14.04 -13.28 -11.07
N GLU A 308 -15.05 -13.59 -11.86
CA GLU A 308 -16.36 -12.96 -11.77
C GLU A 308 -17.05 -13.16 -10.41
N ARG A 309 -16.61 -14.14 -9.64
CA ARG A 309 -17.12 -14.44 -8.29
C ARG A 309 -16.55 -13.50 -7.24
N LEU A 310 -15.41 -12.83 -7.52
CA LEU A 310 -14.73 -11.91 -6.62
C LEU A 310 -14.81 -10.46 -7.13
N PRO A 311 -14.84 -9.47 -6.24
CA PRO A 311 -14.76 -8.08 -6.64
C PRO A 311 -13.42 -7.77 -7.33
N GLY A 312 -13.42 -6.76 -8.22
CA GLY A 312 -12.26 -6.29 -8.94
C GLY A 312 -12.15 -4.78 -8.89
N MET A 313 -12.05 -4.16 -10.08
CA MET A 313 -11.97 -2.71 -10.25
C MET A 313 -13.12 -2.23 -11.12
N ALA A 314 -13.76 -1.15 -10.69
CA ALA A 314 -14.51 -0.27 -11.58
C ALA A 314 -13.54 0.79 -12.17
N LEU A 315 -14.04 1.75 -12.95
CA LEU A 315 -13.17 2.78 -13.50
C LEU A 315 -12.79 3.81 -12.43
N GLY A 316 -11.67 3.52 -11.75
CA GLY A 316 -11.09 4.35 -10.69
C GLY A 316 -11.59 4.07 -9.28
N PHE A 317 -12.51 3.14 -9.09
CA PHE A 317 -12.92 2.65 -7.78
C PHE A 317 -12.48 1.21 -7.56
N TYR A 318 -12.16 0.85 -6.32
CA TYR A 318 -12.08 -0.55 -5.90
C TYR A 318 -13.48 -1.10 -5.74
N GLU A 319 -13.70 -2.35 -6.13
CA GLU A 319 -14.87 -3.07 -5.69
C GLU A 319 -14.56 -3.86 -4.43
N LEU A 320 -15.46 -3.81 -3.47
CA LEU A 320 -15.41 -4.59 -2.23
C LEU A 320 -16.77 -5.26 -2.02
N ARG A 321 -16.75 -6.32 -1.20
CA ARG A 321 -17.97 -6.96 -0.76
C ARG A 321 -17.97 -7.07 0.76
N LEU A 322 -18.83 -6.31 1.43
CA LEU A 322 -19.01 -6.37 2.88
C LEU A 322 -20.45 -6.78 3.19
N ASN A 323 -20.61 -7.85 3.95
CA ASN A 323 -21.92 -8.40 4.35
C ASN A 323 -22.90 -8.53 3.18
N GLY A 324 -22.42 -9.03 2.03
CA GLY A 324 -23.21 -9.23 0.82
C GLY A 324 -23.52 -7.97 0.01
N GLN A 325 -23.12 -6.77 0.49
CA GLN A 325 -23.30 -5.53 -0.25
C GLN A 325 -22.14 -5.32 -1.24
N ARG A 326 -22.46 -4.98 -2.48
CA ARG A 326 -21.47 -4.49 -3.45
C ARG A 326 -21.13 -3.04 -3.13
N ILE A 327 -19.86 -2.77 -2.94
CA ILE A 327 -19.34 -1.45 -2.58
C ILE A 327 -18.33 -1.03 -3.64
N ILE A 328 -18.42 0.20 -4.12
CA ILE A 328 -17.32 0.84 -4.83
C ILE A 328 -16.67 1.85 -3.88
N SER A 329 -15.36 1.82 -3.80
CA SER A 329 -14.61 2.45 -2.72
C SER A 329 -13.29 3.04 -3.19
N HIS A 330 -12.74 3.94 -2.41
CA HIS A 330 -11.33 4.32 -2.47
C HIS A 330 -10.84 4.78 -1.10
N GLY A 331 -9.80 4.12 -0.61
CA GLY A 331 -9.09 4.54 0.58
C GLY A 331 -8.01 5.59 0.28
N GLY A 332 -7.55 6.26 1.31
CA GLY A 332 -6.45 7.21 1.26
C GLY A 332 -5.62 7.16 2.52
N ALA A 333 -4.31 7.02 2.37
CA ALA A 333 -3.37 7.05 3.49
C ALA A 333 -2.16 7.90 3.14
N ASP A 334 -1.83 8.84 4.02
CA ASP A 334 -0.55 9.49 4.09
C ASP A 334 0.05 9.30 5.50
N PRO A 335 1.28 9.74 5.77
CA PRO A 335 1.88 9.52 7.09
C PRO A 335 1.07 10.06 8.28
N LEU A 336 0.15 11.00 8.05
CA LEU A 336 -0.55 11.74 9.09
C LEU A 336 -2.07 11.67 9.00
N PHE A 337 -2.64 11.16 7.90
CA PHE A 337 -4.08 11.08 7.68
C PHE A 337 -4.47 9.77 7.02
N ASN A 338 -5.60 9.22 7.44
CA ASN A 338 -6.17 8.01 6.85
C ASN A 338 -7.66 8.25 6.57
N THR A 339 -8.07 7.91 5.37
CA THR A 339 -9.41 8.21 4.84
C THR A 339 -9.99 6.98 4.17
N GLU A 340 -11.29 6.76 4.35
CA GLU A 340 -12.05 5.78 3.59
C GLU A 340 -13.33 6.41 3.03
N LEU A 341 -13.64 6.07 1.79
CA LEU A 341 -14.88 6.42 1.12
C LEU A 341 -15.53 5.17 0.54
N TYR A 342 -16.76 4.90 0.96
CA TYR A 342 -17.59 3.79 0.49
C TYR A 342 -18.85 4.32 -0.17
N LEU A 343 -19.17 3.81 -1.34
CA LEU A 343 -20.46 3.98 -1.99
C LEU A 343 -21.11 2.61 -2.17
N VAL A 344 -22.35 2.48 -1.75
CA VAL A 344 -23.20 1.31 -1.93
C VAL A 344 -24.32 1.70 -2.89
N PRO A 345 -24.10 1.62 -4.22
CA PRO A 345 -25.04 2.17 -5.19
C PRO A 345 -26.45 1.59 -5.08
N ASP A 346 -26.56 0.27 -4.86
CA ASP A 346 -27.84 -0.43 -4.73
C ASP A 346 -28.64 0.00 -3.49
N GLN A 347 -27.96 0.61 -2.51
CA GLN A 347 -28.59 1.11 -1.29
C GLN A 347 -28.73 2.64 -1.29
N GLY A 348 -28.21 3.35 -2.31
CA GLY A 348 -28.14 4.81 -2.29
C GLY A 348 -27.34 5.36 -1.09
N LEU A 349 -26.41 4.59 -0.51
CA LEU A 349 -25.68 4.87 0.71
C LEU A 349 -24.24 5.26 0.39
N GLY A 350 -23.74 6.30 1.06
CA GLY A 350 -22.32 6.67 1.03
C GLY A 350 -21.80 6.94 2.43
N ILE A 351 -20.57 6.54 2.68
CA ILE A 351 -19.85 6.76 3.95
C ILE A 351 -18.48 7.33 3.62
N PHE A 352 -18.14 8.43 4.26
CA PHE A 352 -16.81 9.03 4.24
C PHE A 352 -16.34 9.19 5.66
N VAL A 353 -15.13 8.74 5.96
CA VAL A 353 -14.48 8.93 7.26
C VAL A 353 -13.02 9.27 7.06
N SER A 354 -12.50 10.24 7.83
CA SER A 354 -11.09 10.61 7.80
C SER A 354 -10.57 10.88 9.20
N TYR A 355 -9.37 10.38 9.49
CA TYR A 355 -8.70 10.47 10.79
C TYR A 355 -7.36 11.18 10.63
N SER A 356 -6.97 12.00 11.62
CA SER A 356 -5.68 12.67 11.68
C SER A 356 -4.74 11.96 12.66
N GLY A 357 -3.64 11.40 12.18
CA GLY A 357 -2.64 10.69 13.00
C GLY A 357 -3.08 9.33 13.52
N GLY A 358 -2.27 8.77 14.42
CA GLY A 358 -2.55 7.55 15.13
C GLY A 358 -2.73 6.31 14.22
N GLU A 359 -3.63 5.43 14.63
CA GLU A 359 -4.00 4.20 13.94
C GLU A 359 -5.26 4.40 13.08
N GLY A 360 -5.32 5.55 12.36
CA GLY A 360 -6.51 5.96 11.61
C GLY A 360 -6.98 4.96 10.55
N GLY A 361 -6.06 4.22 9.93
CA GLY A 361 -6.41 3.17 8.96
C GLY A 361 -7.14 1.99 9.61
N THR A 362 -6.65 1.53 10.77
CA THR A 362 -7.32 0.50 11.58
C THR A 362 -8.69 0.99 12.05
N ALA A 363 -8.76 2.24 12.55
CA ALA A 363 -10.00 2.85 12.99
C ALA A 363 -11.06 2.91 11.87
N ALA A 364 -10.66 3.30 10.67
CA ALA A 364 -11.55 3.37 9.51
C ALA A 364 -12.11 2.00 9.13
N SER A 365 -11.26 0.96 9.12
CA SER A 365 -11.67 -0.42 8.87
C SER A 365 -12.64 -0.94 9.92
N GLU A 366 -12.35 -0.74 11.21
CA GLU A 366 -13.24 -1.14 12.31
C GLU A 366 -14.59 -0.42 12.27
N MET A 367 -14.59 0.91 11.99
CA MET A 367 -15.80 1.70 11.84
C MET A 367 -16.69 1.13 10.73
N SER A 368 -16.10 0.83 9.58
CA SER A 368 -16.81 0.27 8.43
C SER A 368 -17.38 -1.11 8.74
N GLN A 369 -16.57 -2.00 9.31
CA GLN A 369 -17.01 -3.34 9.68
C GLN A 369 -18.14 -3.29 10.71
N ALA A 370 -18.04 -2.44 11.73
CA ALA A 370 -19.08 -2.27 12.74
C ALA A 370 -20.38 -1.72 12.13
N PHE A 371 -20.26 -0.75 11.18
CA PHE A 371 -21.41 -0.19 10.47
C PHE A 371 -22.15 -1.26 9.65
N PHE A 372 -21.42 -2.00 8.80
CA PHE A 372 -22.03 -3.03 7.95
C PHE A 372 -22.58 -4.19 8.78
N ASN A 373 -21.93 -4.60 9.86
CA ASN A 373 -22.44 -5.60 10.78
C ASN A 373 -23.76 -5.19 11.44
N ARG A 374 -23.90 -3.91 11.76
CA ARG A 374 -25.11 -3.40 12.42
C ARG A 374 -26.29 -3.21 11.46
N TYR A 375 -26.03 -2.59 10.31
CA TYR A 375 -27.09 -2.15 9.39
C TYR A 375 -27.36 -3.12 8.24
N PHE A 376 -26.43 -4.01 7.97
CA PHE A 376 -26.53 -5.07 6.97
C PHE A 376 -26.10 -6.41 7.56
N PRO A 377 -26.77 -6.88 8.65
CA PRO A 377 -26.37 -8.11 9.32
C PRO A 377 -26.52 -9.32 8.39
N VAL A 378 -25.54 -10.21 8.42
CA VAL A 378 -25.60 -11.50 7.70
C VAL A 378 -26.23 -12.54 8.58
N GLY A 379 -27.17 -13.30 8.04
CA GLY A 379 -27.78 -14.41 8.77
C GLY A 379 -26.78 -15.54 9.07
N GLU A 380 -27.01 -16.31 10.13
CA GLU A 380 -26.17 -17.45 10.53
C GLU A 380 -25.95 -18.50 9.41
N ASN A 381 -26.88 -18.63 8.49
CA ASN A 381 -26.79 -19.53 7.33
C ASN A 381 -25.88 -19.04 6.21
N SER A 382 -25.35 -17.81 6.32
CA SER A 382 -24.38 -17.25 5.35
C SER A 382 -22.95 -17.74 5.60
N PHE A 383 -22.70 -18.42 6.71
CA PHE A 383 -21.41 -19.05 6.98
C PHE A 383 -21.41 -20.46 6.37
N PRO A 384 -20.46 -20.80 5.51
CA PRO A 384 -20.43 -22.10 4.88
C PRO A 384 -20.29 -23.18 5.95
N SER A 385 -21.27 -24.09 6.00
CA SER A 385 -20.97 -25.43 6.48
C SER A 385 -19.87 -25.96 5.57
N VAL A 386 -18.76 -26.42 6.15
CA VAL A 386 -17.68 -27.03 5.38
C VAL A 386 -18.32 -28.02 4.41
N ALA A 387 -18.27 -27.69 3.11
CA ALA A 387 -18.74 -28.63 2.10
C ALA A 387 -17.80 -29.82 2.13
N ALA A 388 -18.19 -30.84 2.86
CA ALA A 388 -17.43 -32.08 3.09
C ALA A 388 -17.12 -32.85 1.77
N GLU A 389 -17.67 -32.39 0.66
CA GLU A 389 -17.60 -33.06 -0.64
C GLU A 389 -16.63 -32.44 -1.64
N LEU A 390 -16.00 -31.31 -1.33
CA LEU A 390 -14.93 -30.76 -2.18
C LEU A 390 -13.59 -31.38 -1.78
N GLU A 391 -13.34 -32.62 -2.20
CA GLU A 391 -12.00 -33.21 -2.19
C GLU A 391 -11.09 -32.44 -3.17
N GLN A 392 -10.55 -31.34 -2.70
CA GLN A 392 -9.50 -30.62 -3.42
C GLN A 392 -8.17 -30.94 -2.75
N ASP A 393 -7.13 -31.12 -3.59
CA ASP A 393 -5.75 -31.08 -3.08
C ASP A 393 -5.42 -29.65 -2.62
N LEU A 394 -5.64 -29.39 -1.34
CA LEU A 394 -5.39 -28.07 -0.76
C LEU A 394 -3.91 -27.74 -0.68
N GLN A 395 -3.02 -28.74 -0.73
CA GLN A 395 -1.57 -28.53 -0.68
C GLN A 395 -1.07 -27.68 -1.86
N LYS A 396 -1.74 -27.69 -3.00
CA LYS A 396 -1.40 -26.84 -4.14
C LYS A 396 -1.45 -25.34 -3.85
N TYR A 397 -2.29 -24.92 -2.87
CA TYR A 397 -2.43 -23.52 -2.45
C TYR A 397 -1.42 -23.08 -1.40
N ALA A 398 -0.81 -24.05 -0.69
CA ALA A 398 0.19 -23.78 0.33
C ALA A 398 1.43 -23.12 -0.27
N GLY A 399 1.99 -22.15 0.45
CA GLY A 399 3.18 -21.45 0.02
C GLY A 399 3.23 -19.99 0.44
N SER A 400 4.22 -19.28 -0.10
CA SER A 400 4.40 -17.84 0.10
C SER A 400 3.87 -17.08 -1.10
N TYR A 401 3.22 -15.96 -0.84
CA TYR A 401 2.66 -15.03 -1.83
C TYR A 401 3.18 -13.63 -1.56
N GLN A 402 3.47 -12.88 -2.63
CA GLN A 402 3.97 -11.50 -2.57
C GLN A 402 3.08 -10.58 -3.39
N PHE A 403 2.91 -9.33 -2.95
CA PHE A 403 2.08 -8.37 -3.65
C PHE A 403 2.60 -8.08 -5.05
N LEU A 404 1.68 -7.94 -6.01
CA LEU A 404 2.03 -7.48 -7.36
C LEU A 404 2.46 -6.02 -7.35
N ARG A 405 1.83 -5.21 -6.52
CA ARG A 405 2.25 -3.83 -6.27
C ARG A 405 3.56 -3.81 -5.50
N ARG A 406 4.67 -3.73 -6.20
CA ARG A 406 6.02 -3.62 -5.63
C ARG A 406 6.99 -2.99 -6.61
N ASN A 407 8.14 -2.63 -6.10
CA ASN A 407 9.27 -2.23 -6.91
C ASN A 407 10.09 -3.46 -7.36
N HIS A 408 10.71 -3.39 -8.54
CA HIS A 408 11.56 -4.41 -9.13
C HIS A 408 12.96 -3.91 -9.42
N THR A 409 13.13 -2.60 -9.71
CA THR A 409 14.34 -2.04 -10.30
C THR A 409 15.17 -1.20 -9.35
N ASP A 410 14.58 -0.63 -8.28
CA ASP A 410 15.29 0.18 -7.31
C ASP A 410 15.36 -0.46 -5.91
N ILE A 411 15.86 0.30 -4.93
CA ILE A 411 16.06 -0.14 -3.54
C ILE A 411 14.75 -0.51 -2.84
N ASP A 412 13.61 0.02 -3.26
CA ASP A 412 12.30 -0.30 -2.66
C ASP A 412 11.93 -1.78 -2.86
N LYS A 413 12.55 -2.49 -3.81
CA LYS A 413 12.42 -3.94 -3.97
C LYS A 413 12.67 -4.70 -2.67
N PHE A 414 13.61 -4.23 -1.84
CA PHE A 414 13.95 -4.88 -0.58
C PHE A 414 12.75 -4.99 0.37
N TYR A 415 11.83 -4.02 0.36
CA TYR A 415 10.66 -4.08 1.24
C TYR A 415 9.69 -5.21 0.87
N SER A 416 9.70 -5.69 -0.37
CA SER A 416 8.90 -6.85 -0.77
C SER A 416 9.41 -8.16 -0.17
N PHE A 417 10.68 -8.23 0.27
CA PHE A 417 11.21 -9.35 1.04
C PHE A 417 10.49 -9.54 2.37
N LEU A 418 10.04 -8.45 3.00
CA LEU A 418 9.39 -8.46 4.31
C LEU A 418 7.86 -8.59 4.20
N ALA A 419 7.29 -8.27 3.02
CA ALA A 419 5.87 -8.19 2.80
C ALA A 419 5.36 -9.43 2.03
N GLN A 420 5.50 -10.60 2.64
CA GLN A 420 5.02 -11.87 2.09
C GLN A 420 3.95 -12.46 3.00
N ILE A 421 2.91 -13.01 2.38
CA ILE A 421 1.83 -13.73 3.06
C ILE A 421 2.08 -15.22 2.90
N SER A 422 2.00 -15.97 4.00
CA SER A 422 2.12 -17.42 4.00
C SER A 422 0.76 -18.08 4.11
N ILE A 423 0.52 -19.08 3.26
CA ILE A 423 -0.65 -19.96 3.34
C ILE A 423 -0.19 -21.34 3.74
N SER A 424 -0.80 -21.87 4.78
CA SER A 424 -0.63 -23.25 5.24
C SER A 424 -1.95 -24.01 5.17
N VAL A 425 -1.86 -25.34 5.21
CA VAL A 425 -3.03 -26.24 5.18
C VAL A 425 -3.04 -27.05 6.46
N ALA A 426 -4.17 -27.01 7.17
CA ALA A 426 -4.44 -27.84 8.34
C ALA A 426 -5.95 -28.16 8.37
N ASP A 427 -6.30 -29.38 8.79
CA ASP A 427 -7.69 -29.84 8.98
C ASP A 427 -8.60 -29.55 7.78
N ASN A 428 -8.11 -29.81 6.56
CA ASN A 428 -8.81 -29.56 5.29
C ASN A 428 -9.25 -28.09 5.10
N ARG A 429 -8.46 -27.14 5.60
CA ARG A 429 -8.67 -25.68 5.52
C ARG A 429 -7.39 -24.96 5.17
N LEU A 430 -7.52 -23.77 4.61
CA LEU A 430 -6.40 -22.86 4.41
C LEU A 430 -6.29 -21.93 5.61
N THR A 431 -5.05 -21.68 6.06
CA THR A 431 -4.74 -20.71 7.09
C THR A 431 -3.85 -19.65 6.50
N ILE A 432 -4.25 -18.38 6.58
CA ILE A 432 -3.49 -17.21 6.16
C ILE A 432 -2.99 -16.47 7.40
N GLY A 433 -1.73 -16.04 7.39
CA GLY A 433 -1.11 -15.34 8.52
C GLY A 433 -0.47 -16.28 9.53
N SER A 434 -0.08 -15.75 10.68
CA SER A 434 0.59 -16.50 11.74
C SER A 434 0.18 -16.01 13.15
N GLY A 435 0.22 -16.88 14.13
CA GLY A 435 -0.08 -16.53 15.54
C GLY A 435 -1.55 -16.17 15.77
N ALA A 436 -1.80 -15.09 16.52
CA ALA A 436 -3.15 -14.64 16.87
C ALA A 436 -3.94 -14.00 15.71
N GLU A 437 -3.27 -13.66 14.62
CA GLU A 437 -3.84 -13.01 13.44
C GLU A 437 -4.17 -13.99 12.32
N GLN A 438 -4.20 -15.28 12.63
CA GLN A 438 -4.56 -16.30 11.66
C GLN A 438 -6.02 -16.21 11.24
N GLN A 439 -6.24 -16.18 9.94
CA GLN A 439 -7.58 -16.35 9.35
C GLN A 439 -7.68 -17.72 8.70
N ILE A 440 -8.76 -18.41 9.01
CA ILE A 440 -9.04 -19.77 8.50
C ILE A 440 -10.10 -19.69 7.42
N PHE A 441 -9.85 -20.32 6.29
CA PHE A 441 -10.75 -20.34 5.13
C PHE A 441 -11.14 -21.77 4.76
N ALA A 442 -12.43 -21.98 4.56
CA ALA A 442 -13.01 -23.24 4.11
C ALA A 442 -13.33 -23.19 2.61
N PRO A 443 -13.17 -24.28 1.86
CA PRO A 443 -13.51 -24.32 0.45
C PRO A 443 -15.02 -24.18 0.24
N ILE A 444 -15.43 -23.30 -0.69
CA ILE A 444 -16.84 -23.08 -1.08
C ILE A 444 -17.06 -23.35 -2.58
N GLY A 445 -15.98 -23.61 -3.32
CA GLY A 445 -16.01 -23.92 -4.74
C GLY A 445 -14.59 -24.16 -5.29
N PRO A 446 -14.45 -24.50 -6.57
CA PRO A 446 -13.15 -24.66 -7.20
C PRO A 446 -12.33 -23.36 -7.08
N ASN A 447 -11.14 -23.45 -6.48
CA ASN A 447 -10.22 -22.33 -6.25
C ASN A 447 -10.83 -21.13 -5.46
N LEU A 448 -11.94 -21.34 -4.74
CA LEU A 448 -12.65 -20.30 -3.99
C LEU A 448 -12.90 -20.76 -2.55
N PHE A 449 -12.59 -19.88 -1.60
CA PHE A 449 -12.66 -20.16 -0.16
C PHE A 449 -13.32 -19.00 0.57
N GLN A 450 -14.00 -19.30 1.68
CA GLN A 450 -14.59 -18.28 2.55
C GLN A 450 -14.06 -18.42 3.98
N ALA A 451 -13.91 -17.29 4.63
CA ALA A 451 -13.48 -17.22 6.03
C ALA A 451 -14.44 -17.98 6.94
N VAL A 452 -13.89 -18.80 7.84
CA VAL A 452 -14.68 -19.51 8.84
C VAL A 452 -15.19 -18.52 9.88
N GLY A 453 -16.50 -18.37 9.99
CA GLY A 453 -17.14 -17.38 10.86
C GLY A 453 -17.18 -15.96 10.30
N GLY A 454 -16.91 -15.79 9.00
CA GLY A 454 -16.96 -14.52 8.31
C GLY A 454 -17.48 -14.61 6.88
N THR A 455 -17.59 -13.47 6.22
CA THR A 455 -18.05 -13.36 4.82
C THR A 455 -16.91 -13.17 3.82
N ASN A 456 -15.71 -12.85 4.30
CA ASN A 456 -14.54 -12.61 3.44
C ASN A 456 -14.22 -13.84 2.61
N GLN A 457 -13.91 -13.62 1.34
CA GLN A 457 -13.59 -14.67 0.39
C GLN A 457 -12.19 -14.45 -0.21
N ILE A 458 -11.52 -15.57 -0.47
CA ILE A 458 -10.28 -15.59 -1.23
C ILE A 458 -10.42 -16.54 -2.42
N GLY A 459 -9.76 -16.18 -3.51
CA GLY A 459 -9.71 -17.00 -4.71
C GLY A 459 -8.29 -17.20 -5.20
N PHE A 460 -8.10 -18.21 -6.03
CA PHE A 460 -6.80 -18.51 -6.62
C PHE A 460 -6.92 -18.62 -8.13
N ARG A 461 -6.00 -17.96 -8.83
CA ARG A 461 -5.80 -18.18 -10.27
C ARG A 461 -4.81 -19.32 -10.46
N THR A 462 -5.07 -20.15 -11.46
CA THR A 462 -4.17 -21.21 -11.90
C THR A 462 -3.74 -20.98 -13.35
N ASP A 463 -2.57 -21.50 -13.72
CA ASP A 463 -2.15 -21.59 -15.11
C ASP A 463 -2.78 -22.81 -15.81
N ASP A 464 -2.47 -22.99 -17.08
CA ASP A 464 -2.98 -24.10 -17.91
C ASP A 464 -2.52 -25.49 -17.41
N SER A 465 -1.49 -25.54 -16.60
CA SER A 465 -1.01 -26.78 -15.95
C SER A 465 -1.72 -27.07 -14.62
N GLY A 466 -2.60 -26.16 -14.17
CA GLY A 466 -3.29 -26.23 -12.89
C GLY A 466 -2.46 -25.77 -11.69
N GLN A 467 -1.26 -25.21 -11.91
CA GLN A 467 -0.46 -24.65 -10.82
C GLN A 467 -1.03 -23.30 -10.38
N VAL A 468 -1.10 -23.11 -9.06
CA VAL A 468 -1.56 -21.84 -8.47
C VAL A 468 -0.53 -20.74 -8.73
N THR A 469 -0.98 -19.66 -9.36
CA THR A 469 -0.16 -18.51 -9.73
C THR A 469 -0.43 -17.28 -8.87
N HIS A 470 -1.71 -17.00 -8.54
CA HIS A 470 -2.10 -15.79 -7.82
C HIS A 470 -3.10 -16.09 -6.71
N LEU A 471 -3.09 -15.21 -5.69
CA LEU A 471 -4.06 -15.13 -4.61
C LEU A 471 -4.83 -13.82 -4.76
N LEU A 472 -6.15 -13.90 -4.70
CA LEU A 472 -7.10 -12.80 -4.80
C LEU A 472 -7.90 -12.73 -3.49
N MET A 473 -8.17 -11.52 -3.00
CA MET A 473 -8.91 -11.30 -1.75
C MET A 473 -10.03 -10.29 -1.99
N ASP A 474 -11.27 -10.60 -1.62
CA ASP A 474 -12.42 -9.74 -1.85
C ASP A 474 -12.42 -8.45 -1.01
N PHE A 475 -11.70 -8.46 0.09
CA PHE A 475 -11.49 -7.31 0.98
C PHE A 475 -10.26 -6.46 0.62
N LEU A 476 -9.49 -6.87 -0.42
CA LEU A 476 -8.29 -6.17 -0.90
C LEU A 476 -8.14 -6.35 -2.42
N SER A 477 -9.20 -6.03 -3.17
CA SER A 477 -9.30 -6.29 -4.61
C SER A 477 -8.25 -5.55 -5.45
N SER A 478 -7.76 -4.40 -4.97
CA SER A 478 -6.72 -3.59 -5.64
C SER A 478 -5.29 -4.09 -5.46
N GLU A 479 -5.06 -5.07 -4.59
CA GLU A 479 -3.74 -5.54 -4.19
C GLU A 479 -3.61 -7.08 -4.32
N PRO A 480 -3.78 -7.66 -5.52
CA PRO A 480 -3.59 -9.10 -5.71
C PRO A 480 -2.14 -9.52 -5.45
N LEU A 481 -1.96 -10.79 -5.11
CA LEU A 481 -0.65 -11.36 -4.84
C LEU A 481 -0.32 -12.44 -5.87
N GLU A 482 0.95 -12.55 -6.24
CA GLU A 482 1.46 -13.68 -7.01
C GLU A 482 2.15 -14.69 -6.10
N ARG A 483 2.23 -15.94 -6.54
CA ARG A 483 3.01 -16.96 -5.83
C ARG A 483 4.48 -16.58 -5.84
N THR A 484 5.08 -16.48 -4.65
CA THR A 484 6.46 -16.03 -4.49
C THR A 484 7.45 -17.00 -5.14
N PRO A 485 8.25 -16.60 -6.14
CA PRO A 485 9.33 -17.41 -6.70
C PRO A 485 10.33 -17.82 -5.62
N LEU A 486 10.92 -19.00 -5.74
CA LEU A 486 11.83 -19.55 -4.72
C LEU A 486 12.92 -18.56 -4.28
N ILE A 487 13.52 -17.87 -5.26
CA ILE A 487 14.60 -16.90 -5.01
C ILE A 487 14.15 -15.66 -4.21
N ASN A 488 12.85 -15.36 -4.21
CA ASN A 488 12.28 -14.23 -3.46
C ASN A 488 11.79 -14.62 -2.05
N ARG A 489 11.68 -15.93 -1.75
CA ARG A 489 11.07 -16.38 -0.49
C ARG A 489 11.90 -15.99 0.73
N THR A 490 11.24 -15.40 1.71
CA THR A 490 11.81 -15.12 3.03
C THR A 490 12.28 -16.40 3.71
N SER A 491 11.55 -17.52 3.53
CA SER A 491 11.91 -18.84 4.06
C SER A 491 13.21 -19.43 3.48
N LEU A 492 13.67 -18.99 2.31
CA LEU A 492 14.98 -19.33 1.78
C LEU A 492 16.08 -18.47 2.39
N TRP A 493 15.89 -17.16 2.40
CA TRP A 493 16.96 -16.23 2.76
C TRP A 493 17.20 -16.12 4.25
N LEU A 494 16.17 -16.15 5.12
CA LEU A 494 16.36 -16.02 6.57
C LEU A 494 17.27 -17.09 7.16
N PRO A 495 17.11 -18.40 6.87
CA PRO A 495 18.03 -19.41 7.36
C PRO A 495 19.46 -19.25 6.82
N LEU A 496 19.60 -18.87 5.53
CA LEU A 496 20.91 -18.62 4.93
C LEU A 496 21.62 -17.44 5.56
N LEU A 497 20.91 -16.35 5.84
CA LEU A 497 21.45 -15.18 6.53
C LEU A 497 21.80 -15.49 7.99
N ALA A 498 20.94 -16.23 8.70
CA ALA A 498 21.19 -16.63 10.08
C ALA A 498 22.44 -17.54 10.19
N LEU A 499 22.57 -18.52 9.29
CA LEU A 499 23.76 -19.39 9.22
C LEU A 499 25.02 -18.58 8.90
N SER A 500 24.93 -17.65 7.92
CA SER A 500 26.04 -16.77 7.55
C SER A 500 26.48 -15.91 8.75
N ALA A 501 25.52 -15.31 9.46
CA ALA A 501 25.79 -14.52 10.65
C ALA A 501 26.47 -15.36 11.76
N ALA A 502 26.01 -16.59 11.99
CA ALA A 502 26.65 -17.52 12.95
C ALA A 502 28.10 -17.82 12.58
N VAL A 503 28.39 -18.06 11.30
CA VAL A 503 29.76 -18.25 10.81
C VAL A 503 30.61 -17.00 11.02
N PHE A 504 30.08 -15.81 10.76
CA PHE A 504 30.81 -14.56 10.99
C PHE A 504 31.08 -14.32 12.48
N VAL A 505 30.09 -14.55 13.34
CA VAL A 505 30.26 -14.43 14.80
C VAL A 505 31.36 -15.38 15.28
N THR A 506 31.34 -16.66 14.88
CA THR A 506 32.39 -17.61 15.26
C THR A 506 33.76 -17.24 14.72
N THR A 507 33.83 -16.63 13.53
CA THR A 507 35.07 -16.12 12.93
C THR A 507 35.66 -14.99 13.76
N VAL A 508 34.83 -13.98 14.13
CA VAL A 508 35.27 -12.83 14.93
C VAL A 508 35.64 -13.26 16.34
N LEU A 509 34.79 -14.04 17.02
CA LEU A 509 35.06 -14.54 18.37
C LEU A 509 36.29 -15.45 18.41
N GLY A 510 36.49 -16.29 17.40
CA GLY A 510 37.66 -17.16 17.27
C GLY A 510 38.96 -16.40 16.97
N PHE A 511 38.89 -15.21 16.40
CA PHE A 511 40.04 -14.37 16.06
C PHE A 511 40.61 -13.67 17.32
N ILE A 512 39.75 -13.14 18.20
CA ILE A 512 40.14 -12.30 19.33
C ILE A 512 41.16 -13.01 20.26
N PRO A 513 40.92 -14.21 20.79
CA PRO A 513 41.85 -14.88 21.71
C PRO A 513 43.13 -15.34 21.01
N ARG A 514 43.14 -15.43 19.67
CA ARG A 514 44.28 -15.89 18.88
C ARG A 514 45.14 -14.78 18.30
N ILE A 515 44.91 -13.51 18.62
CA ILE A 515 45.61 -12.34 18.03
C ILE A 515 47.14 -12.50 18.22
N ARG A 516 47.62 -12.93 19.38
CA ARG A 516 49.05 -13.14 19.62
C ARG A 516 49.62 -14.26 18.73
N ALA A 517 48.95 -15.40 18.66
CA ALA A 517 49.35 -16.51 17.79
C ALA A 517 49.33 -16.12 16.29
N ILE A 518 48.33 -15.36 15.85
CA ILE A 518 48.22 -14.86 14.46
C ILE A 518 49.38 -13.91 14.15
N ARG A 519 49.81 -13.06 15.08
CA ARG A 519 50.98 -12.18 14.88
C ARG A 519 52.27 -12.97 14.64
N ALA A 520 52.42 -14.15 15.22
CA ALA A 520 53.58 -15.01 15.06
C ALA A 520 53.54 -15.87 13.77
N MET A 521 52.42 -15.90 13.04
CA MET A 521 52.29 -16.66 11.78
C MET A 521 53.13 -16.05 10.66
N PRO A 522 53.51 -16.85 9.61
CA PRO A 522 54.07 -16.36 8.38
C PRO A 522 53.17 -15.29 7.74
N LYS A 523 53.76 -14.28 7.09
CA LYS A 523 53.04 -13.14 6.49
C LYS A 523 51.78 -13.54 5.71
N PRO A 524 51.80 -14.52 4.76
CA PRO A 524 50.60 -14.85 4.00
C PRO A 524 49.45 -15.42 4.86
N GLN A 525 49.77 -16.30 5.83
CA GLN A 525 48.77 -16.88 6.74
C GLN A 525 48.16 -15.83 7.67
N ARG A 526 48.99 -14.89 8.14
CA ARG A 526 48.56 -13.76 8.97
C ARG A 526 47.61 -12.84 8.22
N TRP A 527 47.93 -12.51 6.97
CA TRP A 527 47.05 -11.69 6.13
C TRP A 527 45.72 -12.39 5.85
N ALA A 528 45.73 -13.68 5.48
CA ALA A 528 44.51 -14.43 5.27
C ALA A 528 43.64 -14.48 6.55
N SER A 529 44.23 -14.70 7.73
CA SER A 529 43.49 -14.68 9.01
C SER A 529 42.87 -13.30 9.32
N ARG A 530 43.60 -12.23 9.02
CA ARG A 530 43.08 -10.85 9.20
C ARG A 530 41.98 -10.52 8.22
N LEU A 531 42.11 -10.93 6.96
CA LEU A 531 41.10 -10.77 5.93
C LEU A 531 39.80 -11.45 6.37
N SER A 532 39.85 -12.70 6.83
CA SER A 532 38.67 -13.42 7.32
C SER A 532 37.96 -12.68 8.47
N ALA A 533 38.71 -12.21 9.47
CA ALA A 533 38.14 -11.47 10.59
C ALA A 533 37.57 -10.10 10.15
N ALA A 534 38.25 -9.40 9.26
CA ALA A 534 37.80 -8.11 8.73
C ALA A 534 36.50 -8.28 7.89
N THR A 535 36.46 -9.32 7.01
CA THR A 535 35.27 -9.62 6.22
C THR A 535 34.09 -9.97 7.12
N ALA A 536 34.29 -10.84 8.13
CA ALA A 536 33.22 -11.22 9.05
C ALA A 536 32.71 -10.03 9.87
N ALA A 537 33.61 -9.19 10.40
CA ALA A 537 33.23 -8.00 11.14
C ALA A 537 32.49 -6.99 10.23
N TRP A 538 32.97 -6.80 9.00
CA TRP A 538 32.31 -5.92 8.03
C TRP A 538 30.92 -6.41 7.65
N ALA A 539 30.75 -7.72 7.39
CA ALA A 539 29.45 -8.32 7.08
C ALA A 539 28.45 -8.12 8.22
N LEU A 540 28.87 -8.35 9.48
CA LEU A 540 28.03 -8.11 10.66
C LEU A 540 27.65 -6.64 10.81
N MET A 541 28.61 -5.72 10.57
CA MET A 541 28.33 -4.28 10.58
C MET A 541 27.35 -3.89 9.46
N THR A 542 27.48 -4.47 8.26
CA THR A 542 26.54 -4.23 7.16
C THR A 542 25.14 -4.70 7.51
N CYS A 543 24.99 -5.87 8.12
CA CYS A 543 23.68 -6.34 8.62
C CYS A 543 23.08 -5.39 9.67
N ALA A 544 23.87 -4.97 10.65
CA ALA A 544 23.42 -4.03 11.66
C ALA A 544 23.02 -2.67 11.04
N ALA A 545 23.81 -2.18 10.06
CA ALA A 545 23.50 -0.96 9.33
C ALA A 545 22.23 -1.11 8.49
N THR A 546 21.98 -2.26 7.86
CA THR A 546 20.71 -2.55 7.15
C THR A 546 19.53 -2.39 8.11
N PHE A 547 19.62 -3.00 9.28
CA PHE A 547 18.57 -2.90 10.29
C PHE A 547 18.35 -1.45 10.75
N VAL A 548 19.42 -0.73 11.08
CA VAL A 548 19.32 0.62 11.65
C VAL A 548 18.94 1.67 10.59
N ILE A 549 19.50 1.59 9.37
CA ILE A 549 19.37 2.64 8.36
C ILE A 549 18.23 2.35 7.39
N VAL A 550 18.04 1.10 6.96
CA VAL A 550 17.03 0.77 5.95
C VAL A 550 15.70 0.40 6.60
N LEU A 551 15.69 -0.53 7.57
CA LEU A 551 14.46 -1.03 8.18
C LEU A 551 13.81 -0.04 9.15
N ASN A 552 14.58 0.82 9.81
CA ASN A 552 14.05 1.84 10.72
C ASN A 552 13.99 3.24 10.08
N MET A 553 14.13 3.33 8.76
CA MET A 553 13.96 4.62 8.07
C MET A 553 12.51 5.10 8.20
N ASP A 554 12.33 6.33 8.65
CA ASP A 554 11.02 6.98 8.69
C ASP A 554 10.41 7.03 7.28
N LEU A 555 9.10 6.79 7.18
CA LEU A 555 8.40 6.74 5.89
C LEU A 555 8.50 8.07 5.13
N VAL A 556 8.38 9.20 5.84
CA VAL A 556 8.48 10.54 5.23
C VAL A 556 9.90 10.75 4.69
N ASP A 557 10.92 10.39 5.46
CA ASP A 557 12.32 10.47 5.02
C ASP A 557 12.56 9.61 3.78
N ARG A 558 12.05 8.38 3.77
CA ARG A 558 12.19 7.45 2.64
C ARG A 558 11.57 8.01 1.36
N LEU A 559 10.37 8.54 1.44
CA LEU A 559 9.63 9.02 0.26
C LEU A 559 10.03 10.43 -0.18
N SER A 560 10.67 11.23 0.70
CA SER A 560 10.97 12.64 0.42
C SER A 560 12.42 12.94 0.05
N ARG A 561 13.37 12.08 0.43
CA ARG A 561 14.81 12.35 0.21
C ARG A 561 15.66 11.10 0.31
N ILE A 562 16.73 11.10 -0.47
CA ILE A 562 17.82 10.12 -0.32
C ILE A 562 18.77 10.66 0.76
N THR A 563 18.68 10.09 1.97
CA THR A 563 19.48 10.54 3.12
C THR A 563 20.96 10.22 2.94
N THR A 564 21.84 11.06 3.51
CA THR A 564 23.30 10.80 3.48
C THR A 564 23.64 9.47 4.15
N SER A 565 22.93 9.09 5.21
CA SER A 565 23.11 7.79 5.87
C SER A 565 22.83 6.62 4.94
N LEU A 566 21.76 6.70 4.13
CA LEU A 566 21.43 5.70 3.12
C LEU A 566 22.51 5.63 2.03
N GLN A 567 22.94 6.78 1.52
CA GLN A 567 24.02 6.83 0.51
C GLN A 567 25.32 6.19 1.01
N LEU A 568 25.73 6.51 2.24
CA LEU A 568 26.92 5.93 2.86
C LEU A 568 26.75 4.43 3.14
N TYR A 569 25.56 4.01 3.58
CA TYR A 569 25.26 2.60 3.80
C TYR A 569 25.46 1.76 2.52
N LEU A 570 25.04 2.25 1.36
CA LEU A 570 25.13 1.51 0.10
C LEU A 570 26.56 1.20 -0.37
N PHE A 571 27.58 1.88 0.18
CA PHE A 571 28.98 1.47 0.02
C PHE A 571 29.34 0.20 0.80
N MET A 572 28.65 -0.10 1.90
CA MET A 572 29.02 -1.23 2.75
C MET A 572 28.83 -2.58 2.05
N PRO A 573 27.69 -2.86 1.37
CA PRO A 573 27.55 -4.06 0.57
C PRO A 573 28.54 -4.16 -0.60
N LEU A 574 28.89 -3.04 -1.25
CA LEU A 574 29.90 -3.02 -2.33
C LEU A 574 31.27 -3.49 -1.83
N LEU A 575 31.72 -2.95 -0.68
CA LEU A 575 32.96 -3.39 -0.08
C LEU A 575 32.90 -4.87 0.35
N LEU A 576 31.75 -5.34 0.81
CA LEU A 576 31.55 -6.76 1.15
C LEU A 576 31.76 -7.67 -0.08
N VAL A 577 31.31 -7.27 -1.28
CA VAL A 577 31.55 -8.01 -2.51
C VAL A 577 33.06 -8.12 -2.80
N VAL A 578 33.79 -7.01 -2.68
CA VAL A 578 35.25 -7.02 -2.88
C VAL A 578 35.94 -7.94 -1.86
N LEU A 579 35.56 -7.84 -0.59
CA LEU A 579 36.08 -8.71 0.45
C LEU A 579 35.71 -10.19 0.22
N SER A 580 34.53 -10.48 -0.30
CA SER A 580 34.08 -11.84 -0.64
C SER A 580 34.96 -12.45 -1.75
N ILE A 581 35.26 -11.70 -2.80
CA ILE A 581 36.17 -12.14 -3.88
C ILE A 581 37.57 -12.41 -3.31
N ALA A 582 38.09 -11.49 -2.51
CA ALA A 582 39.40 -11.66 -1.87
C ALA A 582 39.44 -12.90 -0.96
N MET A 583 38.34 -13.17 -0.23
CA MET A 583 38.18 -14.36 0.62
C MET A 583 38.21 -15.67 -0.19
N VAL A 584 37.51 -15.70 -1.33
CA VAL A 584 37.51 -16.90 -2.22
C VAL A 584 38.93 -17.18 -2.73
N LEU A 585 39.63 -16.17 -3.22
CA LEU A 585 41.00 -16.30 -3.71
C LEU A 585 41.94 -16.76 -2.59
N ALA A 586 41.81 -16.18 -1.39
CA ALA A 586 42.61 -16.56 -0.24
C ALA A 586 42.28 -17.98 0.26
N ALA A 587 41.02 -18.43 0.19
CA ALA A 587 40.61 -19.78 0.50
C ALA A 587 41.24 -20.80 -0.46
N ALA A 588 41.14 -20.57 -1.77
CA ALA A 588 41.79 -21.41 -2.80
C ALA A 588 43.30 -21.51 -2.58
N TRP A 589 43.94 -20.39 -2.26
CA TRP A 589 45.38 -20.34 -1.96
C TRP A 589 45.72 -21.10 -0.67
N ALA A 590 44.92 -20.98 0.39
CA ALA A 590 45.11 -21.68 1.64
C ALA A 590 45.00 -23.21 1.47
N TRP A 591 44.08 -23.66 0.64
CA TRP A 591 43.98 -25.08 0.30
C TRP A 591 45.19 -25.58 -0.51
N ARG A 592 45.62 -24.85 -1.54
CA ARG A 592 46.78 -25.18 -2.39
C ARG A 592 48.08 -25.23 -1.60
N LYS A 593 48.29 -24.29 -0.68
CA LYS A 593 49.50 -24.16 0.13
C LYS A 593 49.42 -24.91 1.46
N LYS A 594 48.31 -25.64 1.72
CA LYS A 594 48.07 -26.36 2.95
C LYS A 594 48.27 -25.51 4.23
N TYR A 595 47.78 -24.23 4.20
CA TYR A 595 47.78 -23.38 5.39
C TYR A 595 46.94 -24.04 6.47
N TRP A 596 47.37 -23.94 7.71
CA TRP A 596 46.64 -24.39 8.89
C TRP A 596 46.18 -25.87 8.84
N THR A 597 45.43 -26.31 9.85
CA THR A 597 44.74 -27.61 9.89
C THR A 597 43.56 -27.64 8.88
N VAL A 598 43.13 -28.83 8.51
CA VAL A 598 41.96 -29.03 7.63
C VAL A 598 40.73 -28.31 8.18
N MET A 599 40.45 -28.46 9.49
CA MET A 599 39.29 -27.84 10.14
C MET A 599 39.32 -26.31 10.01
N LYS A 600 40.47 -25.67 10.15
CA LYS A 600 40.59 -24.22 9.93
C LYS A 600 40.41 -23.82 8.50
N ARG A 601 40.86 -24.62 7.53
CA ARG A 601 40.59 -24.35 6.09
C ARG A 601 39.13 -24.49 5.73
N VAL A 602 38.44 -25.49 6.30
CA VAL A 602 36.98 -25.65 6.16
C VAL A 602 36.26 -24.43 6.73
N HIS A 603 36.54 -24.03 7.97
CA HIS A 603 35.92 -22.85 8.58
C HIS A 603 36.19 -21.55 7.78
N TYR A 604 37.41 -21.39 7.25
CA TYR A 604 37.76 -20.27 6.37
C TYR A 604 36.93 -20.28 5.09
N SER A 605 36.74 -21.44 4.46
CA SER A 605 35.91 -21.61 3.28
C SER A 605 34.42 -21.34 3.59
N LEU A 606 33.94 -21.74 4.75
CA LEU A 606 32.57 -21.41 5.19
C LEU A 606 32.39 -19.90 5.39
N THR A 607 33.41 -19.19 5.91
CA THR A 607 33.38 -17.72 6.02
C THR A 607 33.34 -17.06 4.62
N ALA A 608 34.09 -17.58 3.65
CA ALA A 608 34.04 -17.10 2.28
C ALA A 608 32.68 -17.37 1.63
N LEU A 609 32.11 -18.56 1.83
CA LEU A 609 30.78 -18.91 1.33
C LEU A 609 29.69 -18.03 1.95
N ALA A 610 29.73 -17.80 3.25
CA ALA A 610 28.81 -16.91 3.96
C ALA A 610 28.88 -15.48 3.40
N ALA A 611 30.08 -14.98 3.07
CA ALA A 611 30.24 -13.67 2.47
C ALA A 611 29.66 -13.59 1.05
N ILE A 612 29.79 -14.67 0.26
CA ILE A 612 29.15 -14.76 -1.07
C ILE A 612 27.62 -14.75 -0.92
N VAL A 613 27.07 -15.60 -0.05
CA VAL A 613 25.61 -15.68 0.17
C VAL A 613 25.04 -14.32 0.53
N MET A 614 25.71 -13.60 1.44
CA MET A 614 25.28 -12.26 1.83
C MET A 614 25.42 -11.23 0.70
N SER A 615 26.48 -11.30 -0.09
CA SER A 615 26.66 -10.45 -1.27
C SER A 615 25.58 -10.70 -2.33
N LEU A 616 25.20 -11.96 -2.56
CA LEU A 616 24.10 -12.33 -3.44
C LEU A 616 22.74 -11.84 -2.92
N PHE A 617 22.53 -11.87 -1.61
CA PHE A 617 21.33 -11.29 -0.99
C PHE A 617 21.23 -9.80 -1.28
N PHE A 618 22.27 -9.02 -1.00
CA PHE A 618 22.27 -7.58 -1.26
C PHE A 618 22.10 -7.25 -2.76
N TYR A 619 22.72 -8.04 -3.64
CA TYR A 619 22.54 -7.91 -5.09
C TYR A 619 21.09 -8.16 -5.50
N HIS A 620 20.52 -9.29 -5.08
CA HIS A 620 19.17 -9.69 -5.45
C HIS A 620 18.09 -8.67 -5.00
N TRP A 621 18.31 -8.05 -3.85
CA TRP A 621 17.37 -7.11 -3.24
C TRP A 621 17.71 -5.63 -3.52
N ASN A 622 18.50 -5.36 -4.55
CA ASN A 622 18.87 -4.01 -4.99
C ASN A 622 19.50 -3.12 -3.90
N LEU A 623 20.15 -3.75 -2.91
CA LEU A 623 20.89 -3.06 -1.86
C LEU A 623 22.38 -2.87 -2.20
N LEU A 624 22.79 -3.19 -3.45
CA LEU A 624 24.16 -3.11 -3.91
C LEU A 624 24.36 -1.88 -4.79
N GLY A 625 24.92 -0.81 -4.22
CA GLY A 625 25.12 0.44 -4.93
C GLY A 625 23.87 1.33 -4.98
N TRP A 626 23.93 2.39 -5.77
CA TRP A 626 22.90 3.44 -5.82
C TRP A 626 21.87 3.12 -6.89
N GLN A 627 20.92 2.25 -6.59
CA GLN A 627 19.79 1.92 -7.44
C GLN A 627 18.58 2.73 -6.96
N PHE A 628 18.47 3.97 -7.45
CA PHE A 628 17.36 4.87 -7.21
C PHE A 628 16.61 5.07 -8.52
N GLY A 629 15.25 5.11 -8.45
CA GLY A 629 14.38 5.31 -9.59
C GLY A 629 14.43 6.75 -10.17
#